data_091c372d8e3e0f647c3e949d607b8f44
#
_entry.id   091c372d8e3e0f647c3e949d607b8f44
#
_cell.length_a   1.000
_cell.length_b   1.000
_cell.length_c   1.000
_cell.angle_alpha   90.00
_cell.angle_beta   90.00
_cell.angle_gamma   90.00
#
_symmetry.space_group_name_H-M   'P 1'
#
loop_
_entity.id
_entity.type
_entity.pdbx_description
1 polymer ?
#
loop_
_entity_poly.entity_id
_entity_poly.type
_entity_poly.pdbx_seq_one_letter_code
_entity_poly.pdbx_strand_id
1 'polypeptide(L)'
;MPPPYDPANPSGPNERRRAFRLLFLCLMATGIGNSMLFAILPPLARDLGVAEAWVGAIYTTSALLFLFMSPVWGALSDRYGRRPLIMFGLSCFALSTLIFAAAAWAGESGLAPPLIAIFAMAVSRTLFGGLGSATNPSAQAYVADRTSPAERTEALAGLTAAFGMGAILGPALAAAFVERIGVAPFMIAIAVLVGACAVAVRLMLPEKTPPRQQARPINPLRQFAFALDRRLAPFVIFGAGYWMIQASSLTVIGFFLMNRLALDPQQGLQFSGVALMAGAGALIFAQLVVIPALKASPRVLMGLGAGMAVLGNVEMLFAANYAAIVFGYVMLSFGFGLARSGFTGGASLAVGPDEQGRAAGVTTATAGLGFAIAPVGALYLFQTFGDITPYLVSAVLAAGLLALAFLHPRIRKASDIAKVTPEPRSPV
;
A
#
# COMPACT_ATOMS: atom_id res chain seq x y z
N MET A 1 26.66 -15.41 -31.81
CA MET A 1 27.13 -15.78 -30.47
C MET A 1 26.19 -15.17 -29.47
N PRO A 2 25.67 -15.87 -28.45
CA PRO A 2 24.99 -15.23 -27.34
C PRO A 2 25.99 -14.27 -26.67
N PRO A 3 25.53 -13.09 -26.19
CA PRO A 3 26.41 -12.17 -25.49
C PRO A 3 27.04 -12.85 -24.28
N PRO A 4 28.30 -12.52 -23.94
CA PRO A 4 28.98 -13.13 -22.81
C PRO A 4 28.17 -12.93 -21.52
N TYR A 5 28.20 -13.94 -20.67
CA TYR A 5 27.53 -13.86 -19.34
C TYR A 5 28.04 -12.64 -18.57
N ASP A 6 27.17 -11.70 -18.35
CA ASP A 6 27.41 -10.55 -17.49
C ASP A 6 26.83 -10.87 -16.09
N PRO A 7 27.68 -11.01 -15.05
CA PRO A 7 27.22 -11.26 -13.68
C PRO A 7 26.29 -10.16 -13.17
N ALA A 8 26.41 -8.94 -13.68
CA ALA A 8 25.54 -7.82 -13.36
C ALA A 8 24.18 -7.91 -14.09
N ASN A 9 24.04 -8.75 -15.11
CA ASN A 9 22.83 -8.87 -15.91
C ASN A 9 22.62 -10.32 -16.44
N PRO A 10 22.26 -11.26 -15.55
CA PRO A 10 22.21 -12.68 -15.86
C PRO A 10 21.13 -13.07 -16.88
N SER A 11 20.32 -12.15 -17.36
CA SER A 11 19.22 -12.37 -18.30
C SER A 11 19.38 -11.53 -19.56
N GLY A 12 19.14 -12.13 -20.74
CA GLY A 12 19.07 -11.37 -21.99
C GLY A 12 17.94 -10.33 -21.99
N PRO A 13 18.03 -9.25 -22.81
CA PRO A 13 17.07 -8.15 -22.79
C PRO A 13 15.61 -8.59 -22.98
N ASN A 14 15.34 -9.53 -23.87
CA ASN A 14 13.99 -10.05 -24.12
C ASN A 14 13.45 -10.90 -22.97
N GLU A 15 14.29 -11.70 -22.36
CA GLU A 15 13.95 -12.52 -21.20
C GLU A 15 13.66 -11.63 -20.00
N ARG A 16 14.49 -10.62 -19.76
CA ARG A 16 14.29 -9.61 -18.70
C ARG A 16 12.96 -8.86 -18.87
N ARG A 17 12.67 -8.41 -20.10
CA ARG A 17 11.41 -7.71 -20.40
C ARG A 17 10.20 -8.61 -20.16
N ARG A 18 10.24 -9.88 -20.54
CA ARG A 18 9.14 -10.85 -20.27
C ARG A 18 8.96 -11.09 -18.77
N ALA A 19 10.07 -11.32 -18.05
CA ALA A 19 10.02 -11.51 -16.59
C ALA A 19 9.45 -10.29 -15.86
N PHE A 20 9.85 -9.08 -16.23
CA PHE A 20 9.35 -7.86 -15.59
C PHE A 20 7.88 -7.58 -15.89
N ARG A 21 7.43 -7.85 -17.12
CA ARG A 21 5.99 -7.79 -17.47
C ARG A 21 5.16 -8.78 -16.66
N LEU A 22 5.64 -10.02 -16.49
CA LEU A 22 4.97 -11.01 -15.66
C LEU A 22 4.88 -10.56 -14.23
N LEU A 23 5.97 -10.09 -13.62
CA LEU A 23 5.96 -9.57 -12.25
C LEU A 23 5.07 -8.34 -12.10
N PHE A 24 5.03 -7.46 -13.10
CA PHE A 24 4.10 -6.32 -13.14
C PHE A 24 2.65 -6.80 -13.04
N LEU A 25 2.23 -7.78 -13.86
CA LEU A 25 0.88 -8.34 -13.82
C LEU A 25 0.57 -9.04 -12.49
N CYS A 26 1.54 -9.79 -11.94
CA CYS A 26 1.39 -10.45 -10.65
C CYS A 26 1.19 -9.44 -9.49
N LEU A 27 1.98 -8.36 -9.46
CA LEU A 27 1.85 -7.34 -8.44
C LEU A 27 0.58 -6.49 -8.61
N MET A 28 0.16 -6.24 -9.85
CA MET A 28 -1.12 -5.61 -10.13
C MET A 28 -2.28 -6.48 -9.64
N ALA A 29 -2.29 -7.78 -9.92
CA ALA A 29 -3.28 -8.72 -9.42
C ALA A 29 -3.30 -8.77 -7.88
N THR A 30 -2.12 -8.77 -7.25
CA THR A 30 -1.98 -8.69 -5.79
C THR A 30 -2.56 -7.37 -5.25
N GLY A 31 -2.30 -6.25 -5.93
CA GLY A 31 -2.87 -4.95 -5.60
C GLY A 31 -4.39 -4.94 -5.68
N ILE A 32 -4.98 -5.50 -6.75
CA ILE A 32 -6.44 -5.65 -6.90
C ILE A 32 -7.01 -6.43 -5.71
N GLY A 33 -6.49 -7.63 -5.44
CA GLY A 33 -7.01 -8.49 -4.40
C GLY A 33 -6.83 -7.94 -2.97
N ASN A 34 -5.81 -7.10 -2.74
CA ASN A 34 -5.63 -6.46 -1.45
C ASN A 34 -6.55 -5.26 -1.24
N SER A 35 -6.73 -4.41 -2.25
CA SER A 35 -7.48 -3.16 -2.14
C SER A 35 -8.99 -3.33 -2.26
N MET A 36 -9.48 -4.36 -2.98
CA MET A 36 -10.92 -4.62 -3.10
C MET A 36 -11.63 -4.75 -1.74
N LEU A 37 -10.90 -5.23 -0.73
CA LEU A 37 -11.45 -5.43 0.61
C LEU A 37 -11.88 -4.12 1.28
N PHE A 38 -11.24 -2.99 0.96
CA PHE A 38 -11.66 -1.69 1.49
C PHE A 38 -13.05 -1.27 1.00
N ALA A 39 -13.50 -1.78 -0.15
CA ALA A 39 -14.86 -1.59 -0.62
C ALA A 39 -15.81 -2.68 -0.09
N ILE A 40 -15.37 -3.93 0.01
CA ILE A 40 -16.22 -5.09 0.32
C ILE A 40 -16.45 -5.23 1.83
N LEU A 41 -15.41 -5.10 2.67
CA LEU A 41 -15.49 -5.45 4.08
C LEU A 41 -16.47 -4.58 4.89
N PRO A 42 -16.53 -3.24 4.72
CA PRO A 42 -17.48 -2.42 5.49
C PRO A 42 -18.95 -2.80 5.26
N PRO A 43 -19.45 -2.90 4.01
CA PRO A 43 -20.83 -3.34 3.79
C PRO A 43 -21.08 -4.78 4.26
N LEU A 44 -20.16 -5.71 3.99
CA LEU A 44 -20.29 -7.10 4.42
C LEU A 44 -20.37 -7.24 5.96
N ALA A 45 -19.59 -6.45 6.70
CA ALA A 45 -19.64 -6.45 8.16
C ALA A 45 -21.00 -5.98 8.69
N ARG A 46 -21.61 -5.00 8.02
CA ARG A 46 -22.97 -4.53 8.36
C ARG A 46 -24.04 -5.53 8.00
N ASP A 47 -23.97 -6.16 6.84
CA ASP A 47 -24.90 -7.25 6.44
C ASP A 47 -24.87 -8.39 7.45
N LEU A 48 -23.69 -8.75 7.94
CA LEU A 48 -23.53 -9.78 8.97
C LEU A 48 -23.91 -9.30 10.38
N GLY A 49 -24.18 -8.01 10.59
CA GLY A 49 -24.50 -7.44 11.91
C GLY A 49 -23.34 -7.51 12.91
N VAL A 50 -22.09 -7.54 12.45
CA VAL A 50 -20.90 -7.57 13.33
C VAL A 50 -20.34 -6.17 13.59
N ALA A 51 -19.72 -5.99 14.75
CA ALA A 51 -19.12 -4.71 15.13
C ALA A 51 -18.00 -4.30 14.15
N GLU A 52 -18.00 -3.04 13.74
CA GLU A 52 -17.05 -2.48 12.76
C GLU A 52 -15.58 -2.60 13.22
N ALA A 53 -15.34 -2.64 14.54
CA ALA A 53 -14.02 -2.88 15.13
C ALA A 53 -13.36 -4.18 14.63
N TRP A 54 -14.13 -5.21 14.27
CA TRP A 54 -13.60 -6.44 13.69
C TRP A 54 -12.92 -6.20 12.34
N VAL A 55 -13.48 -5.30 11.52
CA VAL A 55 -12.87 -4.91 10.24
C VAL A 55 -11.51 -4.25 10.49
N GLY A 56 -11.43 -3.36 11.48
CA GLY A 56 -10.17 -2.76 11.90
C GLY A 56 -9.15 -3.79 12.37
N ALA A 57 -9.59 -4.77 13.18
CA ALA A 57 -8.75 -5.84 13.67
C ALA A 57 -8.18 -6.71 12.52
N ILE A 58 -8.99 -7.01 11.51
CA ILE A 58 -8.57 -7.74 10.30
C ILE A 58 -7.45 -6.99 9.57
N TYR A 59 -7.61 -5.69 9.31
CA TYR A 59 -6.60 -4.89 8.64
C TYR A 59 -5.32 -4.74 9.47
N THR A 60 -5.46 -4.40 10.75
CA THR A 60 -4.32 -4.21 11.66
C THR A 60 -3.50 -5.48 11.82
N THR A 61 -4.15 -6.63 12.07
CA THR A 61 -3.45 -7.91 12.24
C THR A 61 -2.71 -8.31 10.97
N SER A 62 -3.36 -8.19 9.81
CA SER A 62 -2.74 -8.45 8.52
C SER A 62 -1.53 -7.54 8.25
N ALA A 63 -1.66 -6.24 8.57
CA ALA A 63 -0.59 -5.27 8.38
C ALA A 63 0.60 -5.48 9.33
N LEU A 64 0.34 -5.84 10.59
CA LEU A 64 1.38 -6.19 11.56
C LEU A 64 2.19 -7.40 11.08
N LEU A 65 1.50 -8.46 10.67
CA LEU A 65 2.17 -9.65 10.14
C LEU A 65 2.97 -9.32 8.89
N PHE A 66 2.41 -8.53 7.98
CA PHE A 66 3.11 -8.07 6.78
C PHE A 66 4.38 -7.28 7.12
N LEU A 67 4.30 -6.38 8.09
CA LEU A 67 5.43 -5.56 8.55
C LEU A 67 6.58 -6.41 9.09
N PHE A 68 6.28 -7.39 9.96
CA PHE A 68 7.30 -8.24 10.59
C PHE A 68 7.82 -9.34 9.67
N MET A 69 6.95 -9.93 8.84
CA MET A 69 7.33 -11.06 7.99
C MET A 69 7.97 -10.65 6.67
N SER A 70 7.68 -9.47 6.13
CA SER A 70 8.24 -9.01 4.85
C SER A 70 9.78 -9.00 4.82
N PRO A 71 10.51 -8.49 5.83
CA PRO A 71 11.97 -8.59 5.89
C PRO A 71 12.48 -10.03 6.00
N VAL A 72 11.75 -10.89 6.72
CA VAL A 72 12.10 -12.31 6.87
C VAL A 72 12.03 -13.02 5.53
N TRP A 73 10.95 -12.79 4.76
CA TRP A 73 10.79 -13.35 3.43
C TRP A 73 11.83 -12.81 2.43
N GLY A 74 12.19 -11.53 2.55
CA GLY A 74 13.30 -10.96 1.78
C GLY A 74 14.60 -11.74 1.97
N ALA A 75 14.98 -11.99 3.23
CA ALA A 75 16.17 -12.77 3.57
C ALA A 75 16.07 -14.25 3.14
N LEU A 76 14.89 -14.87 3.35
CA LEU A 76 14.65 -16.25 2.92
C LEU A 76 14.71 -16.38 1.39
N SER A 77 14.31 -15.35 0.65
CA SER A 77 14.39 -15.36 -0.80
C SER A 77 15.84 -15.32 -1.34
N ASP A 78 16.80 -14.78 -0.55
CA ASP A 78 18.23 -14.90 -0.85
C ASP A 78 18.72 -16.34 -0.73
N ARG A 79 18.16 -17.11 0.23
CA ARG A 79 18.59 -18.46 0.55
C ARG A 79 17.91 -19.54 -0.30
N TYR A 80 16.60 -19.41 -0.53
CA TYR A 80 15.80 -20.43 -1.24
C TYR A 80 15.54 -20.09 -2.71
N GLY A 81 15.95 -18.92 -3.16
CA GLY A 81 15.68 -18.42 -4.50
C GLY A 81 14.47 -17.47 -4.56
N ARG A 82 14.49 -16.58 -5.55
CA ARG A 82 13.46 -15.55 -5.71
C ARG A 82 12.14 -16.13 -6.21
N ARG A 83 12.21 -16.95 -7.27
CA ARG A 83 11.04 -17.53 -7.91
C ARG A 83 10.21 -18.41 -6.98
N PRO A 84 10.79 -19.37 -6.20
CA PRO A 84 10.00 -20.18 -5.25
C PRO A 84 9.24 -19.35 -4.22
N LEU A 85 9.85 -18.27 -3.72
CA LEU A 85 9.20 -17.41 -2.71
C LEU A 85 8.11 -16.51 -3.31
N ILE A 86 8.27 -16.03 -4.56
CA ILE A 86 7.21 -15.31 -5.28
C ILE A 86 6.01 -16.24 -5.47
N MET A 87 6.24 -17.47 -5.95
CA MET A 87 5.19 -18.48 -6.12
C MET A 87 4.48 -18.80 -4.81
N PHE A 88 5.27 -19.06 -3.76
CA PHE A 88 4.74 -19.36 -2.42
C PHE A 88 3.83 -18.23 -1.93
N GLY A 89 4.28 -16.98 -1.99
CA GLY A 89 3.50 -15.84 -1.56
C GLY A 89 2.20 -15.66 -2.35
N LEU A 90 2.25 -15.79 -3.69
CA LEU A 90 1.06 -15.73 -4.55
C LEU A 90 0.09 -16.88 -4.24
N SER A 91 0.58 -18.10 -4.04
CA SER A 91 -0.26 -19.25 -3.71
C SER A 91 -0.93 -19.10 -2.34
N CYS A 92 -0.19 -18.62 -1.34
CA CYS A 92 -0.74 -18.31 -0.02
C CYS A 92 -1.78 -17.18 -0.08
N PHE A 93 -1.56 -16.18 -0.94
CA PHE A 93 -2.55 -15.12 -1.14
C PHE A 93 -3.81 -15.65 -1.81
N ALA A 94 -3.70 -16.46 -2.86
CA ALA A 94 -4.85 -17.08 -3.51
C ALA A 94 -5.64 -17.95 -2.52
N LEU A 95 -4.96 -18.79 -1.73
CA LEU A 95 -5.58 -19.61 -0.69
C LEU A 95 -6.26 -18.75 0.38
N SER A 96 -5.60 -17.71 0.88
CA SER A 96 -6.20 -16.76 1.82
C SER A 96 -7.49 -16.17 1.25
N THR A 97 -7.48 -15.75 -0.02
CA THR A 97 -8.66 -15.16 -0.67
C THR A 97 -9.80 -16.19 -0.85
N LEU A 98 -9.48 -17.45 -1.14
CA LEU A 98 -10.47 -18.54 -1.20
C LEU A 98 -11.10 -18.84 0.16
N ILE A 99 -10.28 -18.90 1.23
CA ILE A 99 -10.80 -19.10 2.59
C ILE A 99 -11.68 -17.92 3.00
N PHE A 100 -11.28 -16.69 2.66
CA PHE A 100 -12.10 -15.51 2.91
C PHE A 100 -13.44 -15.59 2.15
N ALA A 101 -13.41 -15.96 0.87
CA ALA A 101 -14.64 -16.12 0.06
C ALA A 101 -15.59 -17.17 0.64
N ALA A 102 -15.05 -18.30 1.09
CA ALA A 102 -15.83 -19.36 1.74
C ALA A 102 -16.44 -18.89 3.06
N ALA A 103 -15.67 -18.15 3.88
CA ALA A 103 -16.16 -17.59 5.14
C ALA A 103 -17.24 -16.53 4.92
N ALA A 104 -17.08 -15.66 3.90
CA ALA A 104 -18.08 -14.67 3.53
C ALA A 104 -19.38 -15.35 3.09
N TRP A 105 -19.29 -16.32 2.19
CA TRP A 105 -20.45 -17.09 1.73
C TRP A 105 -21.16 -17.82 2.87
N ALA A 106 -20.40 -18.46 3.78
CA ALA A 106 -20.99 -19.17 4.91
C ALA A 106 -21.72 -18.21 5.88
N GLY A 107 -21.22 -17.00 6.06
CA GLY A 107 -21.88 -15.97 6.85
C GLY A 107 -23.14 -15.44 6.17
N GLU A 108 -23.06 -15.05 4.89
CA GLU A 108 -24.19 -14.51 4.11
C GLU A 108 -25.33 -15.55 3.92
N SER A 109 -24.99 -16.83 3.76
CA SER A 109 -25.98 -17.92 3.62
C SER A 109 -26.56 -18.41 4.94
N GLY A 110 -26.11 -17.90 6.09
CA GLY A 110 -26.55 -18.35 7.41
C GLY A 110 -26.00 -19.72 7.84
N LEU A 111 -25.07 -20.32 7.08
CA LEU A 111 -24.41 -21.59 7.44
C LEU A 111 -23.49 -21.46 8.64
N ALA A 112 -22.91 -20.28 8.85
CA ALA A 112 -22.05 -19.98 9.99
C ALA A 112 -22.58 -18.77 10.75
N PRO A 113 -22.51 -18.78 12.10
CA PRO A 113 -22.78 -17.57 12.89
C PRO A 113 -21.88 -16.42 12.45
N PRO A 114 -22.39 -15.16 12.43
CA PRO A 114 -21.64 -13.99 11.97
C PRO A 114 -20.25 -13.83 12.60
N LEU A 115 -20.12 -14.09 13.92
CA LEU A 115 -18.84 -14.02 14.62
C LEU A 115 -17.84 -15.10 14.15
N ILE A 116 -18.32 -16.29 13.79
CA ILE A 116 -17.46 -17.34 13.26
C ILE A 116 -17.01 -16.98 11.85
N ALA A 117 -17.90 -16.47 11.02
CA ALA A 117 -17.58 -16.03 9.67
C ALA A 117 -16.51 -14.91 9.67
N ILE A 118 -16.72 -13.86 10.48
CA ILE A 118 -15.75 -12.74 10.56
C ILE A 118 -14.40 -13.18 11.14
N PHE A 119 -14.41 -14.10 12.12
CA PHE A 119 -13.19 -14.67 12.68
C PHE A 119 -12.42 -15.51 11.63
N ALA A 120 -13.13 -16.33 10.84
CA ALA A 120 -12.52 -17.09 9.75
C ALA A 120 -11.93 -16.16 8.66
N MET A 121 -12.61 -15.04 8.35
CA MET A 121 -12.08 -14.00 7.47
C MET A 121 -10.80 -13.37 8.08
N ALA A 122 -10.77 -13.09 9.39
CA ALA A 122 -9.60 -12.58 10.08
C ALA A 122 -8.42 -13.56 10.00
N VAL A 123 -8.66 -14.84 10.27
CA VAL A 123 -7.64 -15.90 10.16
C VAL A 123 -7.12 -16.00 8.72
N SER A 124 -7.98 -15.93 7.73
CA SER A 124 -7.56 -15.95 6.32
C SER A 124 -6.63 -14.77 5.99
N ARG A 125 -6.91 -13.59 6.54
CA ARG A 125 -6.08 -12.40 6.33
C ARG A 125 -4.74 -12.45 7.06
N THR A 126 -4.64 -13.18 8.20
CA THR A 126 -3.34 -13.46 8.82
C THR A 126 -2.46 -14.33 7.94
N LEU A 127 -3.04 -15.28 7.20
CA LEU A 127 -2.35 -16.08 6.18
C LEU A 127 -1.73 -15.17 5.09
N PHE A 128 -2.50 -14.22 4.58
CA PHE A 128 -1.96 -13.25 3.61
C PHE A 128 -0.86 -12.38 4.22
N GLY A 129 -1.11 -11.75 5.36
CA GLY A 129 -0.14 -10.88 6.03
C GLY A 129 1.16 -11.62 6.38
N GLY A 130 1.05 -12.84 6.90
CA GLY A 130 2.18 -13.67 7.29
C GLY A 130 2.93 -14.30 6.11
N LEU A 131 2.24 -15.03 5.26
CA LEU A 131 2.82 -15.87 4.20
C LEU A 131 2.75 -15.20 2.82
N GLY A 132 1.61 -14.61 2.46
CA GLY A 132 1.44 -13.91 1.18
C GLY A 132 2.38 -12.71 1.02
N SER A 133 2.82 -12.12 2.13
CA SER A 133 3.82 -11.04 2.17
C SER A 133 5.17 -11.40 1.55
N ALA A 134 5.46 -12.67 1.27
CA ALA A 134 6.67 -13.12 0.60
C ALA A 134 6.78 -12.61 -0.85
N THR A 135 5.66 -12.36 -1.54
CA THR A 135 5.63 -11.98 -2.96
C THR A 135 6.39 -10.69 -3.24
N ASN A 136 6.09 -9.62 -2.52
CA ASN A 136 6.58 -8.28 -2.84
C ASN A 136 8.09 -8.12 -2.64
N PRO A 137 8.70 -8.45 -1.48
CA PRO A 137 10.14 -8.35 -1.29
C PRO A 137 10.92 -9.26 -2.23
N SER A 138 10.41 -10.47 -2.51
CA SER A 138 11.04 -11.41 -3.44
C SER A 138 11.00 -10.92 -4.89
N ALA A 139 9.90 -10.30 -5.33
CA ALA A 139 9.77 -9.70 -6.65
C ALA A 139 10.70 -8.49 -6.83
N GLN A 140 10.78 -7.61 -5.82
CA GLN A 140 11.71 -6.48 -5.82
C GLN A 140 13.17 -6.96 -5.88
N ALA A 141 13.52 -7.96 -5.10
CA ALA A 141 14.85 -8.55 -5.10
C ALA A 141 15.17 -9.23 -6.45
N TYR A 142 14.20 -9.93 -7.06
CA TYR A 142 14.36 -10.51 -8.40
C TYR A 142 14.70 -9.45 -9.44
N VAL A 143 14.01 -8.31 -9.43
CA VAL A 143 14.27 -7.20 -10.34
C VAL A 143 15.62 -6.56 -10.03
N ALA A 144 15.95 -6.33 -8.75
CA ALA A 144 17.22 -5.77 -8.35
C ALA A 144 18.44 -6.62 -8.77
N ASP A 145 18.32 -7.96 -8.74
CA ASP A 145 19.37 -8.89 -9.17
C ASP A 145 19.60 -8.87 -10.70
N ARG A 146 18.67 -8.27 -11.48
CA ARG A 146 18.69 -8.26 -12.96
C ARG A 146 18.72 -6.85 -13.57
N THR A 147 19.00 -5.85 -12.76
CA THR A 147 19.14 -4.46 -13.20
C THR A 147 20.45 -3.88 -12.76
N SER A 148 21.06 -3.07 -13.62
CA SER A 148 22.21 -2.24 -13.25
C SER A 148 21.80 -1.21 -12.17
N PRO A 149 22.75 -0.67 -11.39
CA PRO A 149 22.41 0.38 -10.41
C PRO A 149 21.68 1.58 -11.03
N ALA A 150 21.97 1.95 -12.27
CA ALA A 150 21.32 3.04 -12.99
C ALA A 150 19.87 2.74 -13.37
N GLU A 151 19.56 1.52 -13.79
CA GLU A 151 18.21 1.10 -14.23
C GLU A 151 17.33 0.63 -13.06
N ARG A 152 17.93 0.30 -11.92
CA ARG A 152 17.25 -0.33 -10.78
C ARG A 152 16.09 0.50 -10.24
N THR A 153 16.31 1.80 -10.10
CA THR A 153 15.29 2.71 -9.54
C THR A 153 14.05 2.73 -10.42
N GLU A 154 14.21 2.84 -11.74
CA GLU A 154 13.11 2.83 -12.71
C GLU A 154 12.37 1.49 -12.71
N ALA A 155 13.09 0.38 -12.72
CA ALA A 155 12.50 -0.95 -12.72
C ALA A 155 11.69 -1.25 -11.43
N LEU A 156 12.20 -0.84 -10.26
CA LEU A 156 11.47 -0.97 -8.99
C LEU A 156 10.27 -0.01 -8.91
N ALA A 157 10.38 1.18 -9.49
CA ALA A 157 9.26 2.09 -9.61
C ALA A 157 8.13 1.49 -10.45
N GLY A 158 8.46 0.77 -11.53
CA GLY A 158 7.50 0.01 -12.33
C GLY A 158 6.71 -1.03 -11.52
N LEU A 159 7.36 -1.78 -10.63
CA LEU A 159 6.67 -2.73 -9.75
C LEU A 159 5.75 -2.02 -8.75
N THR A 160 6.19 -0.89 -8.20
CA THR A 160 5.37 -0.08 -7.30
C THR A 160 4.15 0.49 -8.02
N ALA A 161 4.33 0.95 -9.27
CA ALA A 161 3.23 1.42 -10.10
C ALA A 161 2.23 0.30 -10.42
N ALA A 162 2.69 -0.93 -10.68
CA ALA A 162 1.82 -2.08 -10.90
C ALA A 162 0.90 -2.34 -9.71
N PHE A 163 1.47 -2.38 -8.50
CA PHE A 163 0.69 -2.54 -7.27
C PHE A 163 -0.30 -1.38 -7.07
N GLY A 164 0.14 -0.14 -7.34
CA GLY A 164 -0.70 1.04 -7.27
C GLY A 164 -1.86 1.01 -8.27
N MET A 165 -1.64 0.57 -9.51
CA MET A 165 -2.72 0.36 -10.50
C MET A 165 -3.72 -0.69 -10.01
N GLY A 166 -3.23 -1.80 -9.43
CA GLY A 166 -4.08 -2.79 -8.80
C GLY A 166 -4.91 -2.20 -7.66
N ALA A 167 -4.31 -1.33 -6.85
CA ALA A 167 -5.00 -0.67 -5.75
C ALA A 167 -6.18 0.22 -6.19
N ILE A 168 -6.11 0.79 -7.40
CA ILE A 168 -7.24 1.53 -8.00
C ILE A 168 -8.30 0.58 -8.54
N LEU A 169 -7.84 -0.44 -9.27
CA LEU A 169 -8.75 -1.35 -9.96
C LEU A 169 -9.55 -2.23 -8.98
N GLY A 170 -8.99 -2.57 -7.82
CA GLY A 170 -9.66 -3.46 -6.85
C GLY A 170 -11.03 -2.97 -6.41
N PRO A 171 -11.16 -1.78 -5.80
CA PRO A 171 -12.45 -1.22 -5.41
C PRO A 171 -13.39 -0.98 -6.60
N ALA A 172 -12.85 -0.56 -7.75
CA ALA A 172 -13.64 -0.33 -8.96
C ALA A 172 -14.27 -1.63 -9.49
N LEU A 173 -13.49 -2.72 -9.55
CA LEU A 173 -14.00 -4.03 -9.95
C LEU A 173 -14.98 -4.59 -8.92
N ALA A 174 -14.72 -4.39 -7.63
CA ALA A 174 -15.66 -4.80 -6.58
C ALA A 174 -17.02 -4.10 -6.75
N ALA A 175 -17.01 -2.76 -6.92
CA ALA A 175 -18.24 -1.99 -7.15
C ALA A 175 -18.99 -2.39 -8.43
N ALA A 176 -18.27 -2.76 -9.49
CA ALA A 176 -18.87 -3.11 -10.77
C ALA A 176 -19.46 -4.53 -10.80
N PHE A 177 -18.86 -5.48 -10.09
CA PHE A 177 -19.18 -6.89 -10.24
C PHE A 177 -19.84 -7.54 -9.02
N VAL A 178 -19.52 -7.10 -7.79
CA VAL A 178 -20.03 -7.77 -6.58
C VAL A 178 -21.55 -7.75 -6.51
N GLU A 179 -22.20 -6.67 -6.92
CA GLU A 179 -23.66 -6.59 -6.97
C GLU A 179 -24.28 -7.66 -7.90
N ARG A 180 -23.60 -7.96 -9.02
CA ARG A 180 -24.11 -8.87 -10.06
C ARG A 180 -23.87 -10.33 -9.76
N ILE A 181 -22.72 -10.66 -9.19
CA ILE A 181 -22.30 -12.05 -9.00
C ILE A 181 -22.10 -12.45 -7.53
N GLY A 182 -22.21 -11.49 -6.59
CA GLY A 182 -22.00 -11.73 -5.16
C GLY A 182 -20.54 -11.59 -4.72
N VAL A 183 -20.33 -11.45 -3.41
CA VAL A 183 -18.99 -11.29 -2.80
C VAL A 183 -18.14 -12.53 -3.05
N ALA A 184 -18.64 -13.71 -2.72
CA ALA A 184 -17.85 -14.94 -2.78
C ALA A 184 -17.40 -15.30 -4.21
N PRO A 185 -18.26 -15.32 -5.25
CA PRO A 185 -17.82 -15.58 -6.63
C PRO A 185 -16.82 -14.55 -7.14
N PHE A 186 -16.99 -13.27 -6.80
CA PHE A 186 -16.03 -12.24 -7.17
C PHE A 186 -14.66 -12.51 -6.54
N MET A 187 -14.59 -12.83 -5.26
CA MET A 187 -13.36 -13.15 -4.58
C MET A 187 -12.69 -14.42 -5.10
N ILE A 188 -13.50 -15.45 -5.46
CA ILE A 188 -13.00 -16.67 -6.12
C ILE A 188 -12.33 -16.30 -7.46
N ALA A 189 -12.94 -15.43 -8.27
CA ALA A 189 -12.35 -14.99 -9.53
C ALA A 189 -10.99 -14.30 -9.31
N ILE A 190 -10.87 -13.45 -8.29
CA ILE A 190 -9.59 -12.83 -7.93
C ILE A 190 -8.57 -13.87 -7.42
N ALA A 191 -9.01 -14.83 -6.61
CA ALA A 191 -8.13 -15.91 -6.14
C ALA A 191 -7.60 -16.76 -7.31
N VAL A 192 -8.45 -17.06 -8.30
CA VAL A 192 -8.06 -17.76 -9.54
C VAL A 192 -7.07 -16.94 -10.34
N LEU A 193 -7.29 -15.63 -10.47
CA LEU A 193 -6.35 -14.71 -11.14
C LEU A 193 -4.97 -14.72 -10.47
N VAL A 194 -4.91 -14.60 -9.13
CA VAL A 194 -3.65 -14.64 -8.38
C VAL A 194 -3.00 -16.03 -8.44
N GLY A 195 -3.79 -17.09 -8.37
CA GLY A 195 -3.33 -18.47 -8.54
C GLY A 195 -2.75 -18.72 -9.93
N ALA A 196 -3.39 -18.20 -10.99
CA ALA A 196 -2.85 -18.24 -12.35
C ALA A 196 -1.52 -17.48 -12.47
N CYS A 197 -1.37 -16.36 -11.76
CA CYS A 197 -0.08 -15.66 -11.65
C CYS A 197 0.99 -16.54 -11.00
N ALA A 198 0.68 -17.30 -9.94
CA ALA A 198 1.61 -18.23 -9.33
C ALA A 198 2.05 -19.34 -10.30
N VAL A 199 1.12 -19.89 -11.06
CA VAL A 199 1.42 -20.89 -12.12
C VAL A 199 2.27 -20.25 -13.23
N ALA A 200 1.93 -19.05 -13.69
CA ALA A 200 2.69 -18.35 -14.72
C ALA A 200 4.13 -18.05 -14.24
N VAL A 201 4.33 -17.66 -12.98
CA VAL A 201 5.66 -17.50 -12.38
C VAL A 201 6.44 -18.82 -12.41
N ARG A 202 5.78 -19.95 -12.08
CA ARG A 202 6.43 -21.27 -12.16
C ARG A 202 6.89 -21.62 -13.57
N LEU A 203 6.09 -21.33 -14.57
CA LEU A 203 6.36 -21.76 -15.94
C LEU A 203 7.26 -20.79 -16.72
N MET A 204 7.15 -19.49 -16.45
CA MET A 204 7.72 -18.45 -17.31
C MET A 204 8.83 -17.62 -16.64
N LEU A 205 8.94 -17.63 -15.30
CA LEU A 205 9.95 -16.82 -14.62
C LEU A 205 11.26 -17.63 -14.50
N PRO A 206 12.36 -17.23 -15.15
CA PRO A 206 13.63 -17.96 -15.06
C PRO A 206 14.29 -17.74 -13.69
N GLU A 207 14.80 -18.82 -13.08
CA GLU A 207 15.60 -18.76 -11.86
C GLU A 207 17.07 -18.99 -12.23
N LYS A 208 17.81 -17.92 -12.45
CA LYS A 208 19.22 -17.98 -12.87
C LYS A 208 20.19 -17.47 -11.81
N THR A 209 19.68 -16.85 -10.76
CA THR A 209 20.51 -16.36 -9.65
C THR A 209 20.68 -17.49 -8.65
N PRO A 210 21.90 -18.01 -8.44
CA PRO A 210 22.12 -19.06 -7.47
C PRO A 210 21.77 -18.58 -6.05
N PRO A 211 21.15 -19.44 -5.22
CA PRO A 211 20.87 -19.11 -3.83
C PRO A 211 22.16 -18.75 -3.09
N ARG A 212 22.14 -17.66 -2.33
CA ARG A 212 23.30 -17.23 -1.54
C ARG A 212 23.34 -18.03 -0.23
N GLN A 213 24.31 -18.95 -0.10
CA GLN A 213 24.48 -19.78 1.10
C GLN A 213 24.82 -19.00 2.38
N GLN A 214 25.32 -17.78 2.24
CA GLN A 214 25.73 -16.90 3.36
C GLN A 214 24.93 -15.58 3.34
N ALA A 215 23.60 -15.66 3.36
CA ALA A 215 22.80 -14.47 3.62
C ALA A 215 23.06 -13.99 5.07
N ARG A 216 23.63 -12.79 5.22
CA ARG A 216 23.82 -12.18 6.55
C ARG A 216 22.45 -12.05 7.23
N PRO A 217 22.31 -12.50 8.50
CA PRO A 217 21.04 -12.32 9.21
C PRO A 217 20.70 -10.83 9.23
N ILE A 218 19.53 -10.49 8.69
CA ILE A 218 18.99 -9.14 8.80
C ILE A 218 18.61 -8.97 10.27
N ASN A 219 19.30 -8.08 10.95
CA ASN A 219 18.91 -7.70 12.30
C ASN A 219 17.84 -6.60 12.19
N PRO A 220 16.55 -6.90 12.40
CA PRO A 220 15.46 -5.92 12.28
C PRO A 220 15.69 -4.71 13.22
N LEU A 221 16.28 -4.96 14.40
CA LEU A 221 16.57 -3.92 15.37
C LEU A 221 17.55 -2.86 14.83
N ARG A 222 18.51 -3.25 14.00
CA ARG A 222 19.41 -2.30 13.34
C ARG A 222 18.71 -1.43 12.29
N GLN A 223 17.68 -1.93 11.64
CA GLN A 223 16.86 -1.13 10.71
C GLN A 223 15.99 -0.14 11.48
N PHE A 224 15.38 -0.57 12.60
CA PHE A 224 14.64 0.34 13.47
C PHE A 224 15.56 1.41 14.11
N ALA A 225 16.77 1.06 14.52
CA ALA A 225 17.73 2.02 15.03
C ALA A 225 18.10 3.09 13.97
N PHE A 226 18.17 2.72 12.68
CA PHE A 226 18.39 3.67 11.60
C PHE A 226 17.20 4.59 11.34
N ALA A 227 15.97 4.12 11.58
CA ALA A 227 14.78 4.96 11.53
C ALA A 227 14.82 6.10 12.58
N LEU A 228 15.52 5.88 13.69
CA LEU A 228 15.74 6.87 14.76
C LEU A 228 16.95 7.79 14.50
N ASP A 229 17.68 7.59 13.39
CA ASP A 229 18.76 8.53 13.01
C ASP A 229 18.20 9.95 12.94
N ARG A 230 18.85 10.84 13.66
CA ARG A 230 18.40 12.23 13.76
C ARG A 230 18.22 12.91 12.40
N ARG A 231 18.93 12.49 11.35
CA ARG A 231 18.80 13.01 9.97
C ARG A 231 17.47 12.58 9.33
N LEU A 232 17.03 11.34 9.58
CA LEU A 232 15.86 10.71 8.97
C LEU A 232 14.60 10.87 9.82
N ALA A 233 14.73 10.94 11.13
CA ALA A 233 13.61 10.96 12.07
C ALA A 233 12.45 11.92 11.70
N PRO A 234 12.68 13.17 11.27
CA PRO A 234 11.57 14.06 10.91
C PRO A 234 10.79 13.59 9.69
N PHE A 235 11.45 12.96 8.72
CA PHE A 235 10.79 12.39 7.54
C PHE A 235 10.04 11.09 7.87
N VAL A 236 10.59 10.28 8.77
CA VAL A 236 9.94 9.04 9.27
C VAL A 236 8.70 9.37 10.09
N ILE A 237 8.79 10.33 11.01
CA ILE A 237 7.65 10.80 11.82
C ILE A 237 6.56 11.35 10.90
N PHE A 238 6.94 12.21 9.95
CA PHE A 238 5.99 12.75 8.97
C PHE A 238 5.34 11.64 8.15
N GLY A 239 6.15 10.71 7.60
CA GLY A 239 5.65 9.59 6.80
C GLY A 239 4.72 8.68 7.59
N ALA A 240 5.10 8.30 8.82
CA ALA A 240 4.26 7.46 9.68
C ALA A 240 2.93 8.14 10.03
N GLY A 241 2.95 9.42 10.44
CA GLY A 241 1.75 10.17 10.72
C GLY A 241 0.85 10.32 9.50
N TYR A 242 1.43 10.57 8.33
CA TYR A 242 0.64 10.69 7.11
C TYR A 242 0.03 9.35 6.67
N TRP A 243 0.76 8.24 6.81
CA TRP A 243 0.21 6.91 6.57
C TRP A 243 -0.90 6.55 7.56
N MET A 244 -0.84 7.05 8.81
CA MET A 244 -1.94 6.88 9.76
C MET A 244 -3.20 7.61 9.28
N ILE A 245 -3.08 8.85 8.79
CA ILE A 245 -4.20 9.61 8.21
C ILE A 245 -4.79 8.86 7.02
N GLN A 246 -3.94 8.39 6.10
CA GLN A 246 -4.38 7.69 4.89
C GLN A 246 -5.05 6.35 5.22
N ALA A 247 -4.48 5.56 6.12
CA ALA A 247 -5.04 4.28 6.52
C ALA A 247 -6.36 4.43 7.28
N SER A 248 -6.47 5.46 8.15
CA SER A 248 -7.71 5.83 8.84
C SER A 248 -8.82 6.14 7.82
N SER A 249 -8.56 7.08 6.91
CA SER A 249 -9.53 7.50 5.90
C SER A 249 -9.95 6.34 5.00
N LEU A 250 -8.99 5.53 4.53
CA LEU A 250 -9.26 4.37 3.68
C LEU A 250 -10.13 3.31 4.36
N THR A 251 -9.95 3.12 5.67
CA THR A 251 -10.71 2.12 6.44
C THR A 251 -12.12 2.60 6.79
N VAL A 252 -12.27 3.90 7.09
CA VAL A 252 -13.52 4.48 7.60
C VAL A 252 -14.47 4.89 6.49
N ILE A 253 -13.98 5.24 5.28
CA ILE A 253 -14.78 5.89 4.22
C ILE A 253 -16.06 5.11 3.86
N GLY A 254 -16.01 3.78 3.79
CA GLY A 254 -17.17 2.96 3.49
C GLY A 254 -18.26 3.06 4.56
N PHE A 255 -17.88 2.95 5.82
CA PHE A 255 -18.79 3.10 6.95
C PHE A 255 -19.33 4.54 7.05
N PHE A 256 -18.48 5.53 6.83
CA PHE A 256 -18.85 6.93 6.85
C PHE A 256 -19.91 7.27 5.79
N LEU A 257 -19.73 6.78 4.57
CA LEU A 257 -20.71 6.93 3.49
C LEU A 257 -22.07 6.32 3.86
N MET A 258 -22.05 5.09 4.38
CA MET A 258 -23.28 4.40 4.77
C MET A 258 -24.02 5.15 5.91
N ASN A 259 -23.29 5.70 6.91
CA ASN A 259 -23.89 6.46 7.99
C ASN A 259 -24.45 7.80 7.51
N ARG A 260 -23.62 8.59 6.80
CA ARG A 260 -23.98 9.96 6.40
C ARG A 260 -25.13 10.03 5.40
N LEU A 261 -25.21 9.05 4.52
CA LEU A 261 -26.18 9.05 3.43
C LEU A 261 -27.32 8.03 3.67
N ALA A 262 -27.34 7.38 4.84
CA ALA A 262 -28.30 6.33 5.20
C ALA A 262 -28.41 5.24 4.12
N LEU A 263 -27.24 4.81 3.56
CA LEU A 263 -27.17 3.83 2.51
C LEU A 263 -27.31 2.40 3.07
N ASP A 264 -27.97 1.54 2.33
CA ASP A 264 -27.87 0.09 2.55
C ASP A 264 -26.48 -0.44 2.21
N PRO A 265 -26.10 -1.64 2.65
CA PRO A 265 -24.78 -2.21 2.40
C PRO A 265 -24.42 -2.34 0.92
N GLN A 266 -25.40 -2.64 0.05
CA GLN A 266 -25.20 -2.78 -1.39
C GLN A 266 -24.86 -1.43 -2.04
N GLN A 267 -25.64 -0.39 -1.72
CA GLN A 267 -25.35 0.98 -2.13
C GLN A 267 -23.99 1.45 -1.55
N GLY A 268 -23.71 1.11 -0.28
CA GLY A 268 -22.46 1.40 0.39
C GLY A 268 -21.24 0.87 -0.37
N LEU A 269 -21.34 -0.35 -0.92
CA LEU A 269 -20.29 -0.95 -1.76
C LEU A 269 -20.03 -0.12 -3.03
N GLN A 270 -21.09 0.26 -3.75
CA GLN A 270 -20.99 1.00 -4.99
C GLN A 270 -20.41 2.40 -4.77
N PHE A 271 -20.98 3.14 -3.83
CA PHE A 271 -20.57 4.51 -3.53
C PHE A 271 -19.14 4.57 -2.97
N SER A 272 -18.76 3.63 -2.09
CA SER A 272 -17.39 3.57 -1.58
C SER A 272 -16.40 3.15 -2.67
N GLY A 273 -16.76 2.22 -3.54
CA GLY A 273 -15.91 1.81 -4.67
C GLY A 273 -15.56 2.98 -5.59
N VAL A 274 -16.56 3.79 -5.96
CA VAL A 274 -16.35 5.00 -6.79
C VAL A 274 -15.52 6.07 -6.05
N ALA A 275 -15.79 6.29 -4.76
CA ALA A 275 -15.01 7.23 -3.95
C ALA A 275 -13.53 6.82 -3.85
N LEU A 276 -13.27 5.54 -3.58
CA LEU A 276 -11.92 4.97 -3.53
C LEU A 276 -11.19 5.06 -4.87
N MET A 277 -11.90 4.82 -5.97
CA MET A 277 -11.36 4.96 -7.32
C MET A 277 -11.00 6.42 -7.62
N ALA A 278 -11.89 7.37 -7.29
CA ALA A 278 -11.65 8.80 -7.48
C ALA A 278 -10.42 9.27 -6.67
N GLY A 279 -10.32 8.86 -5.40
CA GLY A 279 -9.16 9.17 -4.56
C GLY A 279 -7.86 8.58 -5.12
N ALA A 280 -7.88 7.33 -5.57
CA ALA A 280 -6.71 6.70 -6.17
C ALA A 280 -6.29 7.41 -7.49
N GLY A 281 -7.26 7.83 -8.32
CA GLY A 281 -7.02 8.66 -9.51
C GLY A 281 -6.35 10.00 -9.15
N ALA A 282 -6.84 10.67 -8.11
CA ALA A 282 -6.28 11.93 -7.62
C ALA A 282 -4.83 11.77 -7.11
N LEU A 283 -4.55 10.69 -6.40
CA LEU A 283 -3.19 10.34 -5.94
C LEU A 283 -2.22 10.19 -7.12
N ILE A 284 -2.63 9.43 -8.14
CA ILE A 284 -1.81 9.22 -9.34
C ILE A 284 -1.63 10.52 -10.12
N PHE A 285 -2.70 11.30 -10.29
CA PHE A 285 -2.63 12.60 -10.92
C PHE A 285 -1.63 13.52 -10.21
N ALA A 286 -1.65 13.54 -8.87
CA ALA A 286 -0.66 14.28 -8.10
C ALA A 286 0.78 13.83 -8.42
N GLN A 287 1.02 12.51 -8.49
CA GLN A 287 2.36 11.96 -8.68
C GLN A 287 2.88 12.08 -10.12
N LEU A 288 2.04 11.82 -11.11
CA LEU A 288 2.48 11.77 -12.51
C LEU A 288 2.39 13.11 -13.24
N VAL A 289 1.49 14.00 -12.81
CA VAL A 289 1.25 15.28 -13.50
C VAL A 289 1.72 16.46 -12.66
N VAL A 290 1.24 16.54 -11.41
CA VAL A 290 1.44 17.76 -10.62
C VAL A 290 2.88 17.87 -10.09
N ILE A 291 3.46 16.79 -9.57
CA ILE A 291 4.82 16.81 -9.02
C ILE A 291 5.86 17.15 -10.09
N PRO A 292 5.86 16.52 -11.29
CA PRO A 292 6.79 16.89 -12.36
C PRO A 292 6.62 18.33 -12.85
N ALA A 293 5.37 18.83 -12.88
CA ALA A 293 5.08 20.21 -13.30
C ALA A 293 5.50 21.25 -12.27
N LEU A 294 5.28 20.97 -10.98
CA LEU A 294 5.61 21.91 -9.88
C LEU A 294 7.11 22.04 -9.64
N LYS A 295 7.91 21.01 -9.92
CA LYS A 295 9.36 20.94 -9.59
C LYS A 295 9.66 21.44 -8.17
N ALA A 296 8.78 21.13 -7.24
CA ALA A 296 8.79 21.67 -5.90
C ALA A 296 9.77 20.92 -4.97
N SER A 297 10.35 21.64 -4.02
CA SER A 297 11.23 21.02 -3.01
C SER A 297 10.46 20.06 -2.09
N PRO A 298 11.12 19.07 -1.48
CA PRO A 298 10.51 18.12 -0.54
C PRO A 298 9.67 18.80 0.55
N ARG A 299 10.14 19.91 1.11
CA ARG A 299 9.42 20.69 2.13
C ARG A 299 8.09 21.22 1.61
N VAL A 300 8.08 21.76 0.40
CA VAL A 300 6.85 22.31 -0.22
C VAL A 300 5.86 21.20 -0.49
N LEU A 301 6.31 20.05 -1.04
CA LEU A 301 5.46 18.89 -1.29
C LEU A 301 4.86 18.33 0.01
N MET A 302 5.66 18.21 1.08
CA MET A 302 5.19 17.80 2.40
C MET A 302 4.17 18.80 2.96
N GLY A 303 4.45 20.11 2.87
CA GLY A 303 3.56 21.16 3.34
C GLY A 303 2.25 21.21 2.58
N LEU A 304 2.28 21.20 1.24
CA LEU A 304 1.06 21.17 0.42
C LEU A 304 0.25 19.91 0.69
N GLY A 305 0.90 18.75 0.78
CA GLY A 305 0.24 17.50 1.09
C GLY A 305 -0.45 17.53 2.46
N ALA A 306 0.25 18.00 3.50
CA ALA A 306 -0.33 18.13 4.84
C ALA A 306 -1.47 19.18 4.89
N GLY A 307 -1.33 20.29 4.17
CA GLY A 307 -2.39 21.30 4.03
C GLY A 307 -3.65 20.71 3.36
N MET A 308 -3.48 19.95 2.27
CA MET A 308 -4.60 19.24 1.63
C MET A 308 -5.23 18.20 2.57
N ALA A 309 -4.43 17.53 3.41
CA ALA A 309 -4.96 16.61 4.41
C ALA A 309 -5.77 17.34 5.49
N VAL A 310 -5.34 18.53 5.94
CA VAL A 310 -6.14 19.37 6.87
C VAL A 310 -7.47 19.73 6.22
N LEU A 311 -7.43 20.32 5.01
CA LEU A 311 -8.63 20.77 4.30
C LEU A 311 -9.59 19.61 4.01
N GLY A 312 -9.08 18.48 3.49
CA GLY A 312 -9.91 17.31 3.19
C GLY A 312 -10.55 16.69 4.43
N ASN A 313 -9.82 16.60 5.57
CA ASN A 313 -10.40 16.11 6.82
C ASN A 313 -11.42 17.10 7.39
N VAL A 314 -11.17 18.42 7.31
CA VAL A 314 -12.13 19.44 7.72
C VAL A 314 -13.40 19.39 6.87
N GLU A 315 -13.27 19.23 5.54
CA GLU A 315 -14.41 19.02 4.63
C GLU A 315 -15.27 17.84 5.08
N MET A 316 -14.65 16.71 5.45
CA MET A 316 -15.37 15.53 5.93
C MET A 316 -16.21 15.79 7.18
N LEU A 317 -15.84 16.74 8.03
CA LEU A 317 -16.63 17.08 9.23
C LEU A 317 -17.98 17.68 8.84
N PHE A 318 -18.05 18.42 7.75
CA PHE A 318 -19.23 19.17 7.29
C PHE A 318 -19.93 18.52 6.09
N ALA A 319 -19.33 17.52 5.46
CA ALA A 319 -19.85 16.87 4.27
C ALA A 319 -21.23 16.24 4.53
N ALA A 320 -22.28 16.75 3.87
CA ALA A 320 -23.65 16.30 4.02
C ALA A 320 -24.19 15.53 2.81
N ASN A 321 -23.46 15.47 1.71
CA ASN A 321 -23.86 14.78 0.49
C ASN A 321 -22.68 14.01 -0.13
N TYR A 322 -22.98 13.13 -1.07
CA TYR A 322 -21.98 12.26 -1.71
C TYR A 322 -20.85 13.04 -2.40
N ALA A 323 -21.19 14.11 -3.12
CA ALA A 323 -20.18 14.90 -3.84
C ALA A 323 -19.17 15.56 -2.88
N ALA A 324 -19.63 16.11 -1.74
CA ALA A 324 -18.79 16.69 -0.71
C ALA A 324 -17.86 15.64 -0.07
N ILE A 325 -18.40 14.46 0.23
CA ILE A 325 -17.61 13.34 0.79
C ILE A 325 -16.53 12.90 -0.20
N VAL A 326 -16.89 12.70 -1.47
CA VAL A 326 -15.92 12.32 -2.50
C VAL A 326 -14.88 13.42 -2.70
N PHE A 327 -15.27 14.69 -2.70
CA PHE A 327 -14.36 15.82 -2.82
C PHE A 327 -13.34 15.85 -1.65
N GLY A 328 -13.79 15.72 -0.41
CA GLY A 328 -12.92 15.65 0.77
C GLY A 328 -11.95 14.47 0.66
N TYR A 329 -12.43 13.29 0.26
CA TYR A 329 -11.59 12.10 0.09
C TYR A 329 -10.57 12.24 -1.06
N VAL A 330 -10.96 12.87 -2.15
CA VAL A 330 -10.06 13.21 -3.27
C VAL A 330 -8.96 14.16 -2.81
N MET A 331 -9.29 15.20 -2.03
CA MET A 331 -8.31 16.11 -1.43
C MET A 331 -7.29 15.37 -0.54
N LEU A 332 -7.77 14.48 0.32
CA LEU A 332 -6.92 13.64 1.17
C LEU A 332 -5.95 12.79 0.35
N SER A 333 -6.46 12.11 -0.66
CA SER A 333 -5.68 11.21 -1.51
C SER A 333 -4.69 11.96 -2.41
N PHE A 334 -5.09 13.10 -2.95
CA PHE A 334 -4.23 14.01 -3.71
C PHE A 334 -3.07 14.52 -2.83
N GLY A 335 -3.41 14.99 -1.62
CA GLY A 335 -2.44 15.42 -0.63
C GLY A 335 -1.45 14.32 -0.26
N PHE A 336 -1.92 13.07 -0.13
CA PHE A 336 -1.08 11.92 0.12
C PHE A 336 -0.07 11.68 -1.01
N GLY A 337 -0.48 11.83 -2.27
CA GLY A 337 0.41 11.74 -3.43
C GLY A 337 1.57 12.73 -3.35
N LEU A 338 1.30 13.99 -3.01
CA LEU A 338 2.30 15.04 -2.83
C LEU A 338 3.21 14.75 -1.64
N ALA A 339 2.62 14.49 -0.47
CA ALA A 339 3.33 14.27 0.79
C ALA A 339 4.28 13.08 0.71
N ARG A 340 3.83 11.97 0.12
CA ARG A 340 4.63 10.75 -0.04
C ARG A 340 5.89 11.01 -0.83
N SER A 341 5.80 11.68 -1.96
CA SER A 341 6.96 12.06 -2.75
C SER A 341 7.88 13.03 -2.00
N GLY A 342 7.29 13.95 -1.23
CA GLY A 342 8.03 14.90 -0.42
C GLY A 342 8.86 14.24 0.67
N PHE A 343 8.25 13.39 1.53
CA PHE A 343 9.00 12.79 2.63
C PHE A 343 9.99 11.71 2.17
N THR A 344 9.68 10.94 1.13
CA THR A 344 10.62 9.95 0.57
C THR A 344 11.80 10.63 -0.12
N GLY A 345 11.55 11.66 -0.92
CA GLY A 345 12.60 12.45 -1.56
C GLY A 345 13.46 13.20 -0.54
N GLY A 346 12.84 13.82 0.46
CA GLY A 346 13.55 14.50 1.54
C GLY A 346 14.43 13.58 2.38
N ALA A 347 13.95 12.37 2.70
CA ALA A 347 14.73 11.35 3.38
C ALA A 347 15.95 10.90 2.56
N SER A 348 15.78 10.73 1.25
CA SER A 348 16.87 10.42 0.32
C SER A 348 17.94 11.51 0.31
N LEU A 349 17.57 12.78 0.28
CA LEU A 349 18.51 13.90 0.31
C LEU A 349 19.22 14.10 1.68
N ALA A 350 18.66 13.52 2.75
CA ALA A 350 19.22 13.64 4.10
C ALA A 350 20.38 12.67 4.37
N VAL A 351 20.64 11.70 3.48
CA VAL A 351 21.66 10.65 3.64
C VAL A 351 22.62 10.60 2.46
N GLY A 352 23.78 9.99 2.67
CA GLY A 352 24.78 9.80 1.62
C GLY A 352 24.39 8.70 0.61
N PRO A 353 25.13 8.59 -0.53
CA PRO A 353 24.87 7.59 -1.57
C PRO A 353 24.83 6.15 -1.06
N ASP A 354 25.69 5.80 -0.11
CA ASP A 354 25.81 4.44 0.44
C ASP A 354 24.65 4.07 1.39
N GLU A 355 23.88 5.04 1.85
CA GLU A 355 22.76 4.85 2.79
C GLU A 355 21.39 4.91 2.12
N GLN A 356 21.31 5.18 0.80
CA GLN A 356 20.05 5.38 0.07
C GLN A 356 19.09 4.19 0.19
N GLY A 357 19.60 2.96 0.05
CA GLY A 357 18.80 1.76 0.19
C GLY A 357 18.19 1.60 1.59
N ARG A 358 18.94 1.97 2.63
CA ARG A 358 18.45 1.94 4.03
C ARG A 358 17.38 3.01 4.26
N ALA A 359 17.59 4.22 3.75
CA ALA A 359 16.62 5.30 3.84
C ALA A 359 15.31 4.96 3.13
N ALA A 360 15.38 4.38 1.92
CA ALA A 360 14.21 3.88 1.20
C ALA A 360 13.47 2.77 1.97
N GLY A 361 14.20 1.84 2.60
CA GLY A 361 13.61 0.80 3.44
C GLY A 361 12.86 1.37 4.65
N VAL A 362 13.46 2.33 5.33
CA VAL A 362 12.84 2.98 6.51
C VAL A 362 11.60 3.79 6.11
N THR A 363 11.65 4.56 5.03
CA THR A 363 10.47 5.32 4.55
C THR A 363 9.34 4.39 4.08
N THR A 364 9.67 3.23 3.50
CA THR A 364 8.68 2.21 3.14
C THR A 364 8.04 1.59 4.39
N ALA A 365 8.83 1.35 5.44
CA ALA A 365 8.32 0.79 6.70
C ALA A 365 7.29 1.70 7.42
N THR A 366 7.29 3.01 7.13
CA THR A 366 6.28 3.93 7.68
C THR A 366 4.85 3.57 7.28
N ALA A 367 4.67 2.96 6.10
CA ALA A 367 3.37 2.45 5.67
C ALA A 367 2.86 1.33 6.59
N GLY A 368 3.76 0.41 6.95
CA GLY A 368 3.43 -0.68 7.88
C GLY A 368 2.97 -0.16 9.23
N LEU A 369 3.62 0.88 9.78
CA LEU A 369 3.22 1.51 11.03
C LEU A 369 1.81 2.14 10.93
N GLY A 370 1.52 2.86 9.84
CA GLY A 370 0.21 3.47 9.62
C GLY A 370 -0.90 2.43 9.60
N PHE A 371 -0.75 1.37 8.80
CA PHE A 371 -1.76 0.31 8.69
C PHE A 371 -1.82 -0.63 9.91
N ALA A 372 -0.77 -0.68 10.73
CA ALA A 372 -0.79 -1.45 11.97
C ALA A 372 -1.62 -0.79 13.08
N ILE A 373 -1.70 0.54 13.11
CA ILE A 373 -2.32 1.28 14.22
C ILE A 373 -3.67 1.87 13.80
N ALA A 374 -3.71 2.55 12.64
CA ALA A 374 -4.85 3.40 12.28
C ALA A 374 -6.18 2.64 12.07
N PRO A 375 -6.25 1.44 11.45
CA PRO A 375 -7.53 0.79 11.21
C PRO A 375 -8.33 0.50 12.49
N VAL A 376 -7.71 -0.12 13.49
CA VAL A 376 -8.38 -0.39 14.78
C VAL A 376 -8.71 0.91 15.49
N GLY A 377 -7.73 1.84 15.57
CA GLY A 377 -7.93 3.10 16.27
C GLY A 377 -9.03 3.95 15.64
N ALA A 378 -9.05 4.05 14.30
CA ALA A 378 -10.04 4.85 13.60
C ALA A 378 -11.46 4.27 13.74
N LEU A 379 -11.63 2.94 13.62
CA LEU A 379 -12.96 2.33 13.77
C LEU A 379 -13.41 2.32 15.23
N TYR A 380 -12.51 2.19 16.19
CA TYR A 380 -12.85 2.39 17.61
C TYR A 380 -13.36 3.81 17.87
N LEU A 381 -12.67 4.83 17.36
CA LEU A 381 -13.11 6.22 17.45
C LEU A 381 -14.46 6.44 16.76
N PHE A 382 -14.64 5.84 15.58
CA PHE A 382 -15.86 5.92 14.81
C PHE A 382 -17.08 5.36 15.56
N GLN A 383 -16.94 4.16 16.15
CA GLN A 383 -18.02 3.50 16.89
C GLN A 383 -18.33 4.18 18.24
N THR A 384 -17.28 4.62 18.95
CA THR A 384 -17.45 5.09 20.34
C THR A 384 -17.81 6.57 20.41
N PHE A 385 -17.25 7.41 19.54
CA PHE A 385 -17.36 8.87 19.61
C PHE A 385 -18.06 9.50 18.40
N GLY A 386 -18.48 8.68 17.44
CA GLY A 386 -19.22 9.10 16.26
C GLY A 386 -18.36 9.17 14.97
N ASP A 387 -19.07 9.25 13.85
CA ASP A 387 -18.53 9.08 12.50
C ASP A 387 -17.53 10.16 12.06
N ILE A 388 -17.59 11.36 12.62
CA ILE A 388 -16.67 12.47 12.32
C ILE A 388 -15.35 12.40 13.11
N THR A 389 -15.32 11.66 14.22
CA THR A 389 -14.18 11.69 15.15
C THR A 389 -12.86 11.23 14.52
N PRO A 390 -12.80 10.18 13.68
CA PRO A 390 -11.58 9.80 12.99
C PRO A 390 -11.02 10.91 12.09
N TYR A 391 -11.90 11.67 11.44
CA TYR A 391 -11.50 12.79 10.58
C TYR A 391 -11.04 14.00 11.41
N LEU A 392 -11.66 14.26 12.55
CA LEU A 392 -11.22 15.31 13.47
C LEU A 392 -9.80 15.02 14.00
N VAL A 393 -9.56 13.80 14.47
CA VAL A 393 -8.22 13.36 14.93
C VAL A 393 -7.20 13.42 13.80
N SER A 394 -7.58 13.01 12.60
CA SER A 394 -6.73 13.09 11.41
C SER A 394 -6.44 14.53 11.00
N ALA A 395 -7.39 15.46 11.15
CA ALA A 395 -7.18 16.90 10.90
C ALA A 395 -6.16 17.49 11.86
N VAL A 396 -6.26 17.18 13.15
CA VAL A 396 -5.29 17.63 14.18
C VAL A 396 -3.90 17.07 13.89
N LEU A 397 -3.80 15.77 13.55
CA LEU A 397 -2.54 15.15 13.19
C LEU A 397 -1.95 15.80 11.93
N ALA A 398 -2.77 16.04 10.90
CA ALA A 398 -2.35 16.71 9.66
C ALA A 398 -1.84 18.13 9.92
N ALA A 399 -2.48 18.89 10.80
CA ALA A 399 -2.01 20.22 11.23
C ALA A 399 -0.64 20.14 11.93
N GLY A 400 -0.44 19.15 12.78
CA GLY A 400 0.86 18.86 13.40
C GLY A 400 1.93 18.54 12.37
N LEU A 401 1.61 17.72 11.34
CA LEU A 401 2.51 17.40 10.25
C LEU A 401 2.81 18.61 9.36
N LEU A 402 1.82 19.50 9.15
CA LEU A 402 2.01 20.76 8.44
C LEU A 402 3.01 21.65 9.18
N ALA A 403 2.83 21.82 10.50
CA ALA A 403 3.77 22.53 11.34
C ALA A 403 5.17 21.90 11.30
N LEU A 404 5.28 20.57 11.40
CA LEU A 404 6.55 19.83 11.29
C LEU A 404 7.25 20.12 9.96
N ALA A 405 6.52 20.11 8.84
CA ALA A 405 7.09 20.37 7.52
C ALA A 405 7.72 21.76 7.39
N PHE A 406 7.09 22.78 7.98
CA PHE A 406 7.56 24.17 7.87
C PHE A 406 8.52 24.59 8.98
N LEU A 407 8.38 24.08 10.20
CA LEU A 407 9.16 24.52 11.36
C LEU A 407 10.44 23.72 11.59
N HIS A 408 10.51 22.45 11.11
CA HIS A 408 11.65 21.60 11.45
C HIS A 408 12.93 21.94 10.64
N PRO A 409 14.07 22.29 11.31
CA PRO A 409 15.26 22.80 10.62
C PRO A 409 15.88 21.82 9.62
N ARG A 410 15.79 20.50 9.86
CA ARG A 410 16.38 19.47 8.98
C ARG A 410 15.60 19.27 7.70
N ILE A 411 14.25 19.40 7.75
CA ILE A 411 13.42 19.37 6.54
C ILE A 411 13.77 20.59 5.67
N ARG A 412 13.99 21.74 6.29
CA ARG A 412 14.44 22.95 5.60
C ARG A 412 15.80 22.72 4.94
N LYS A 413 16.79 22.22 5.69
CA LYS A 413 18.15 21.96 5.17
C LYS A 413 18.17 20.99 3.98
N ALA A 414 17.43 19.86 4.05
CA ALA A 414 17.32 18.91 2.94
C ALA A 414 16.70 19.55 1.68
N SER A 415 15.74 20.47 1.86
CA SER A 415 15.14 21.22 0.75
C SER A 415 16.06 22.25 0.13
N ASP A 416 16.96 22.83 0.90
CA ASP A 416 17.95 23.79 0.38
C ASP A 416 19.01 23.06 -0.46
N ILE A 417 19.40 21.83 -0.11
CA ILE A 417 20.28 20.97 -0.92
C ILE A 417 19.64 20.69 -2.29
N ALA A 418 18.34 20.41 -2.35
CA ALA A 418 17.63 20.16 -3.60
C ALA A 418 17.64 21.37 -4.57
N LYS A 419 17.77 22.59 -4.07
CA LYS A 419 17.84 23.81 -4.89
C LYS A 419 19.23 24.07 -5.47
N VAL A 420 20.28 23.55 -4.82
CA VAL A 420 21.69 23.82 -5.19
C VAL A 420 22.21 22.80 -6.21
N THR A 421 21.61 21.62 -6.29
CA THR A 421 22.03 20.59 -7.26
C THR A 421 21.34 20.88 -8.61
N PRO A 422 22.07 21.38 -9.64
CA PRO A 422 21.47 21.60 -10.96
C PRO A 422 21.09 20.23 -11.56
N GLU A 423 19.95 20.18 -12.25
CA GLU A 423 19.59 19.03 -13.10
C GLU A 423 20.79 18.65 -13.99
N PRO A 424 21.16 17.37 -14.09
CA PRO A 424 22.09 16.95 -15.12
C PRO A 424 21.49 17.38 -16.46
N ARG A 425 22.20 18.23 -17.19
CA ARG A 425 21.81 18.65 -18.54
C ARG A 425 21.61 17.37 -19.36
N SER A 426 20.39 17.16 -19.88
CA SER A 426 20.13 16.12 -20.88
C SER A 426 21.18 16.30 -21.99
N PRO A 427 21.89 15.25 -22.39
CA PRO A 427 22.68 15.33 -23.62
C PRO A 427 21.72 15.61 -24.77
N VAL A 428 22.03 16.66 -25.51
CA VAL A 428 21.38 17.10 -26.77
C VAL A 428 21.53 16.00 -27.80
#